data_15594bee6863596b3363c17bf7479793
#
_entry.id   15594bee6863596b3363c17bf7479793
#
_cell.length_a   1.000
_cell.length_b   1.000
_cell.length_c   1.000
_cell.angle_alpha   90.00
_cell.angle_beta   90.00
_cell.angle_gamma   90.00
#
_symmetry.space_group_name_H-M   'P 1'
#
loop_
_entity.id
_entity.type
_entity.pdbx_description
1 polymer ?
#
loop_
_entity_poly.entity_id
_entity_poly.type
_entity_poly.pdbx_seq_one_letter_code
_entity_poly.pdbx_strand_id
1 'polypeptide(L)'
;MTSSETPAAQSHACATPSGDRDLLTSCVHCGLCLEVCPTYLLSGDENNSPRGRLRLWREESEGRLAPDPWTAEYTRECVGCLACETACPANVPYGEILEQTRHMHVAAGRTHTSLKLRIAAALAARPRLFNLTMLPMRLLRRWGVLPHRFLFSGRPAFAQSTASYAKQLMEQHRPTGPRVALLTGCLMEAVFREINFATVRVLIENNVQVFVPSNQGCCGAMQEHLGLDGIDQLRDHNRRAFRSLPVDAVVCNSSGCGLALGKALSDEVPVRDVLDFLGEQPLVQRNRAINGARVYVDLPCHLIHGQKVAGIPKSVLDATGFRWELAPQARDCCGSGGVYNLQQPDNAQEILARKSAFLNAAAGDPVILATSNHVCMMQWNSAHKSGLVKQPFQVRHVIQLLDPQQPACVEESEKAAIWVHQK
;
A
#
# COMPACT_ATOMS: atom_id res chain seq x y z
N MET A 1 -2.72 -9.20 68.40
CA MET A 1 -1.74 -9.67 67.36
C MET A 1 -2.56 -10.22 66.20
N THR A 2 -2.88 -9.38 65.25
CA THR A 2 -3.60 -9.73 64.04
C THR A 2 -2.66 -9.50 62.87
N SER A 3 -2.19 -10.59 62.30
CA SER A 3 -1.34 -10.62 61.10
C SER A 3 -2.16 -10.26 59.86
N SER A 4 -1.83 -9.13 59.26
CA SER A 4 -2.35 -8.71 57.97
C SER A 4 -1.58 -9.45 56.86
N GLU A 5 -2.22 -10.40 56.21
CA GLU A 5 -1.73 -11.00 54.96
C GLU A 5 -1.96 -10.03 53.79
N THR A 6 -0.87 -9.63 53.16
CA THR A 6 -0.86 -8.87 51.92
C THR A 6 -1.24 -9.82 50.76
N PRO A 7 -2.19 -9.49 49.89
CA PRO A 7 -2.51 -10.36 48.77
C PRO A 7 -1.36 -10.36 47.76
N ALA A 8 -0.89 -11.56 47.42
CA ALA A 8 0.11 -11.79 46.39
C ALA A 8 -0.37 -11.23 45.04
N ALA A 9 0.46 -10.39 44.41
CA ALA A 9 0.26 -9.93 43.05
C ALA A 9 0.20 -11.13 42.11
N GLN A 10 -0.96 -11.38 41.52
CA GLN A 10 -1.12 -12.35 40.45
C GLN A 10 -0.31 -11.86 39.25
N SER A 11 0.79 -12.55 38.96
CA SER A 11 1.56 -12.41 37.76
C SER A 11 0.67 -12.86 36.59
N HIS A 12 0.10 -11.92 35.87
CA HIS A 12 -0.47 -12.22 34.55
C HIS A 12 0.70 -12.58 33.62
N ALA A 13 1.09 -13.85 33.60
CA ALA A 13 1.93 -14.41 32.58
C ALA A 13 1.19 -14.24 31.25
N CYS A 14 1.68 -13.35 30.38
CA CYS A 14 1.23 -13.20 29.02
C CYS A 14 1.47 -14.54 28.32
N ALA A 15 0.41 -15.27 28.01
CA ALA A 15 0.48 -16.50 27.26
C ALA A 15 0.98 -16.17 25.84
N THR A 16 2.26 -16.40 25.59
CA THR A 16 2.80 -16.43 24.22
C THR A 16 2.30 -17.70 23.56
N PRO A 17 1.73 -17.64 22.33
CA PRO A 17 1.43 -18.84 21.58
C PRO A 17 2.70 -19.68 21.40
N SER A 18 2.62 -20.96 21.66
CA SER A 18 3.78 -21.89 21.63
C SER A 18 4.42 -22.09 20.24
N GLY A 19 3.79 -21.57 19.18
CA GLY A 19 4.33 -21.58 17.81
C GLY A 19 5.28 -20.43 17.48
N ASP A 20 5.20 -19.31 18.18
CA ASP A 20 5.91 -18.07 17.80
C ASP A 20 7.37 -18.03 18.24
N ARG A 21 7.75 -18.83 19.24
CA ARG A 21 9.16 -18.91 19.69
C ARG A 21 10.08 -19.43 18.62
N ASP A 22 9.67 -20.40 17.82
CA ASP A 22 10.50 -20.99 16.76
C ASP A 22 10.77 -19.95 15.65
N LEU A 23 9.81 -19.11 15.32
CA LEU A 23 9.98 -18.04 14.33
C LEU A 23 11.02 -17.00 14.77
N LEU A 24 10.99 -16.59 16.03
CA LEU A 24 11.96 -15.63 16.61
C LEU A 24 13.38 -16.19 16.68
N THR A 25 13.53 -17.51 16.81
CA THR A 25 14.85 -18.18 16.87
C THR A 25 15.48 -18.41 15.50
N SER A 26 14.74 -18.24 14.39
CA SER A 26 15.24 -18.42 13.03
C SER A 26 16.27 -17.36 12.60
N CYS A 27 16.39 -16.25 13.32
CA CYS A 27 17.33 -15.18 13.03
C CYS A 27 18.75 -15.53 13.51
N VAL A 28 19.71 -15.59 12.58
CA VAL A 28 21.14 -15.84 12.86
C VAL A 28 21.95 -14.56 13.08
N HIS A 29 21.33 -13.42 13.20
CA HIS A 29 21.94 -12.11 13.46
C HIS A 29 23.07 -11.67 12.50
N CYS A 30 23.07 -12.10 11.24
CA CYS A 30 24.13 -11.83 10.25
C CYS A 30 24.26 -10.35 9.85
N GLY A 31 23.21 -9.55 10.00
CA GLY A 31 23.22 -8.09 9.73
C GLY A 31 22.87 -7.67 8.30
N LEU A 32 22.66 -8.57 7.33
CA LEU A 32 22.34 -8.21 5.95
C LEU A 32 21.05 -7.38 5.80
N CYS A 33 20.16 -7.45 6.77
CA CYS A 33 18.94 -6.65 6.81
C CYS A 33 19.15 -5.17 7.20
N LEU A 34 20.33 -4.79 7.68
CA LEU A 34 20.62 -3.43 8.15
C LEU A 34 20.66 -2.44 6.99
N GLU A 35 21.34 -2.77 5.91
CA GLU A 35 21.56 -1.91 4.74
C GLU A 35 20.29 -1.58 3.97
N VAL A 36 19.24 -2.39 4.13
CA VAL A 36 17.96 -2.21 3.44
C VAL A 36 16.86 -1.65 4.36
N CYS A 37 17.16 -1.45 5.65
CA CYS A 37 16.17 -1.00 6.62
C CYS A 37 16.09 0.53 6.68
N PRO A 38 14.97 1.15 6.26
CA PRO A 38 14.87 2.61 6.23
C PRO A 38 15.00 3.24 7.62
N THR A 39 14.46 2.60 8.67
CA THR A 39 14.52 3.16 10.03
C THR A 39 15.89 3.03 10.67
N TYR A 40 16.63 1.97 10.38
CA TYR A 40 18.01 1.85 10.79
C TYR A 40 18.92 2.87 10.08
N LEU A 41 18.75 3.03 8.77
CA LEU A 41 19.50 4.02 7.98
C LEU A 41 19.25 5.45 8.42
N LEU A 42 18.08 5.76 9.01
CA LEU A 42 17.80 7.07 9.58
C LEU A 42 18.47 7.28 10.93
N SER A 43 18.30 6.34 11.86
CA SER A 43 18.66 6.53 13.27
C SER A 43 20.07 6.07 13.62
N GLY A 44 20.62 5.07 12.89
CA GLY A 44 21.81 4.34 13.29
C GLY A 44 21.63 3.47 14.55
N ASP A 45 20.42 3.45 15.13
CA ASP A 45 20.10 2.69 16.34
C ASP A 45 19.80 1.23 15.98
N GLU A 46 20.53 0.31 16.59
CA GLU A 46 20.37 -1.13 16.38
C GLU A 46 18.95 -1.60 16.77
N ASN A 47 18.32 -1.01 17.77
CA ASN A 47 16.95 -1.35 18.17
C ASN A 47 15.92 -0.98 17.09
N ASN A 48 16.25 -0.05 16.19
CA ASN A 48 15.46 0.31 15.02
C ASN A 48 15.78 -0.56 13.79
N SER A 49 16.67 -1.54 13.93
CA SER A 49 16.97 -2.52 12.89
C SER A 49 16.04 -3.73 12.95
N PRO A 50 15.90 -4.51 11.86
CA PRO A 50 15.09 -5.72 11.87
C PRO A 50 15.63 -6.77 12.86
N ARG A 51 16.95 -7.02 12.88
CA ARG A 51 17.55 -7.99 13.82
C ARG A 51 17.47 -7.50 15.26
N GLY A 52 17.62 -6.20 15.50
CA GLY A 52 17.49 -5.61 16.83
C GLY A 52 16.07 -5.78 17.38
N ARG A 53 15.04 -5.48 16.55
CA ARG A 53 13.63 -5.73 16.91
C ARG A 53 13.36 -7.21 17.22
N LEU A 54 13.83 -8.13 16.37
CA LEU A 54 13.71 -9.57 16.62
C LEU A 54 14.35 -9.96 17.94
N ARG A 55 15.53 -9.39 18.28
CA ARG A 55 16.18 -9.63 19.56
C ARG A 55 15.32 -9.14 20.74
N LEU A 56 14.78 -7.92 20.68
CA LEU A 56 13.90 -7.37 21.72
C LEU A 56 12.66 -8.24 21.90
N TRP A 57 11.97 -8.63 20.82
CA TRP A 57 10.79 -9.48 20.88
C TRP A 57 11.09 -10.87 21.44
N ARG A 58 12.23 -11.43 21.11
CA ARG A 58 12.70 -12.71 21.66
C ARG A 58 12.96 -12.61 23.16
N GLU A 59 13.70 -11.59 23.62
CA GLU A 59 13.98 -11.36 25.03
C GLU A 59 12.69 -11.18 25.86
N GLU A 60 11.70 -10.47 25.30
CA GLU A 60 10.38 -10.36 25.94
C GLU A 60 9.65 -11.71 25.99
N SER A 61 9.63 -12.46 24.88
CA SER A 61 8.93 -13.75 24.80
C SER A 61 9.51 -14.80 25.75
N GLU A 62 10.81 -14.73 26.00
CA GLU A 62 11.53 -15.63 26.91
C GLU A 62 11.55 -15.13 28.37
N GLY A 63 10.93 -13.97 28.64
CA GLY A 63 10.83 -13.38 29.99
C GLY A 63 12.13 -12.79 30.52
N ARG A 64 13.15 -12.62 29.67
CA ARG A 64 14.42 -11.98 30.05
C ARG A 64 14.36 -10.46 30.02
N LEU A 65 13.49 -9.92 29.20
CA LEU A 65 13.16 -8.50 29.17
C LEU A 65 11.73 -8.32 29.70
N ALA A 66 11.57 -7.46 30.71
CA ALA A 66 10.23 -7.10 31.17
C ALA A 66 9.47 -6.37 30.03
N PRO A 67 8.15 -6.58 29.92
CA PRO A 67 7.34 -5.82 28.99
C PRO A 67 7.48 -4.31 29.23
N ASP A 68 8.02 -3.60 28.24
CA ASP A 68 8.38 -2.20 28.36
C ASP A 68 7.72 -1.39 27.20
N PRO A 69 7.23 -0.16 27.45
CA PRO A 69 6.77 0.75 26.42
C PRO A 69 7.79 1.02 25.30
N TRP A 70 9.10 0.99 25.60
CA TRP A 70 10.17 1.20 24.62
C TRP A 70 10.20 0.12 23.54
N THR A 71 10.04 -1.15 23.89
CA THR A 71 9.97 -2.24 22.88
C THR A 71 8.76 -2.04 21.98
N ALA A 72 7.63 -1.62 22.53
CA ALA A 72 6.44 -1.31 21.75
C ALA A 72 6.66 -0.09 20.84
N GLU A 73 7.42 0.92 21.26
CA GLU A 73 7.77 2.08 20.42
C GLU A 73 8.68 1.67 19.26
N TYR A 74 9.76 0.92 19.51
CA TYR A 74 10.61 0.39 18.43
C TYR A 74 9.83 -0.48 17.43
N THR A 75 8.83 -1.22 17.91
CA THR A 75 7.91 -1.98 17.05
C THR A 75 7.06 -1.06 16.18
N ARG A 76 6.55 0.05 16.74
CA ARG A 76 5.73 1.05 16.07
C ARG A 76 6.52 1.85 15.04
N GLU A 77 7.80 2.09 15.30
CA GLU A 77 8.72 2.77 14.37
C GLU A 77 9.09 1.93 13.13
N CYS A 78 8.75 0.64 13.10
CA CYS A 78 8.93 -0.15 11.88
C CYS A 78 7.95 0.27 10.79
N VAL A 79 8.46 0.58 9.59
CA VAL A 79 7.62 0.93 8.43
C VAL A 79 6.78 -0.26 7.94
N GLY A 80 7.26 -1.50 8.15
CA GLY A 80 6.63 -2.71 7.61
C GLY A 80 6.84 -2.89 6.10
N CYS A 81 7.95 -2.42 5.56
CA CYS A 81 8.24 -2.47 4.12
C CYS A 81 8.69 -3.86 3.61
N LEU A 82 9.05 -4.77 4.50
CA LEU A 82 9.49 -6.15 4.24
C LEU A 82 10.80 -6.29 3.43
N ALA A 83 11.56 -5.23 3.21
CA ALA A 83 12.84 -5.30 2.51
C ALA A 83 13.84 -6.25 3.22
N CYS A 84 13.75 -6.32 4.55
CA CYS A 84 14.58 -7.22 5.37
C CYS A 84 14.30 -8.71 5.11
N GLU A 85 13.09 -9.10 4.69
CA GLU A 85 12.79 -10.49 4.31
C GLU A 85 13.49 -10.87 3.01
N THR A 86 13.47 -9.97 2.03
CA THR A 86 14.15 -10.20 0.74
C THR A 86 15.67 -10.28 0.93
N ALA A 87 16.23 -9.50 1.86
CA ALA A 87 17.66 -9.51 2.17
C ALA A 87 18.10 -10.67 3.08
N CYS A 88 17.15 -11.42 3.65
CA CYS A 88 17.42 -12.41 4.67
C CYS A 88 17.78 -13.78 4.06
N PRO A 89 19.03 -14.30 4.19
CA PRO A 89 19.38 -15.62 3.70
C PRO A 89 18.76 -16.76 4.52
N ALA A 90 18.35 -16.47 5.78
CA ALA A 90 17.67 -17.44 6.65
C ALA A 90 16.13 -17.43 6.46
N ASN A 91 15.60 -16.64 5.53
CA ASN A 91 14.16 -16.53 5.23
C ASN A 91 13.29 -16.30 6.48
N VAL A 92 13.74 -15.46 7.40
CA VAL A 92 12.96 -15.09 8.60
C VAL A 92 11.66 -14.43 8.18
N PRO A 93 10.48 -14.93 8.59
CA PRO A 93 9.18 -14.36 8.23
C PRO A 93 8.88 -13.11 9.08
N TYR A 94 9.69 -12.07 8.88
CA TYR A 94 9.68 -10.85 9.70
C TYR A 94 8.32 -10.15 9.70
N GLY A 95 7.62 -10.11 8.57
CA GLY A 95 6.31 -9.47 8.44
C GLY A 95 5.26 -10.14 9.31
N GLU A 96 5.24 -11.46 9.33
CA GLU A 96 4.34 -12.24 10.18
C GLU A 96 4.61 -11.97 11.67
N ILE A 97 5.87 -12.05 12.07
CA ILE A 97 6.29 -11.76 13.45
C ILE A 97 5.93 -10.33 13.85
N LEU A 98 6.17 -9.36 12.95
CA LEU A 98 5.82 -7.95 13.19
C LEU A 98 4.31 -7.74 13.40
N GLU A 99 3.47 -8.38 12.60
CA GLU A 99 2.01 -8.27 12.69
C GLU A 99 1.51 -8.83 14.02
N GLN A 100 1.98 -10.02 14.39
CA GLN A 100 1.66 -10.66 15.67
C GLN A 100 2.11 -9.79 16.85
N THR A 101 3.33 -9.27 16.81
CA THR A 101 3.89 -8.43 17.86
C THR A 101 3.12 -7.11 18.00
N ARG A 102 2.77 -6.46 16.89
CA ARG A 102 1.91 -5.25 16.90
C ARG A 102 0.58 -5.51 17.59
N HIS A 103 -0.07 -6.62 17.22
CA HIS A 103 -1.34 -7.01 17.80
C HIS A 103 -1.20 -7.25 19.32
N MET A 104 -0.18 -8.00 19.75
CA MET A 104 0.09 -8.23 21.17
C MET A 104 0.33 -6.93 21.95
N HIS A 105 1.12 -5.99 21.41
CA HIS A 105 1.42 -4.72 22.07
C HIS A 105 0.17 -3.84 22.20
N VAL A 106 -0.70 -3.82 21.19
CA VAL A 106 -1.98 -3.09 21.23
C VAL A 106 -2.95 -3.73 22.23
N ALA A 107 -3.09 -5.06 22.19
CA ALA A 107 -3.96 -5.81 23.10
C ALA A 107 -3.52 -5.68 24.58
N ALA A 108 -2.20 -5.64 24.83
CA ALA A 108 -1.63 -5.43 26.15
C ALA A 108 -1.63 -3.95 26.62
N GLY A 109 -2.15 -3.02 25.81
CA GLY A 109 -2.18 -1.59 26.12
C GLY A 109 -0.82 -0.90 26.16
N ARG A 110 0.25 -1.53 25.61
CA ARG A 110 1.62 -0.99 25.60
C ARG A 110 1.83 0.11 24.56
N THR A 111 1.00 0.13 23.54
CA THR A 111 0.99 1.18 22.51
C THR A 111 -0.42 1.65 22.25
N HIS A 112 -0.56 2.94 21.94
CA HIS A 112 -1.87 3.54 21.70
C HIS A 112 -1.99 3.99 20.25
N THR A 113 -2.94 3.38 19.55
CA THR A 113 -3.40 3.90 18.26
C THR A 113 -4.33 5.08 18.51
N SER A 114 -4.06 6.22 17.90
CA SER A 114 -4.90 7.41 18.08
C SER A 114 -6.37 7.12 17.71
N LEU A 115 -7.31 7.74 18.43
CA LEU A 115 -8.74 7.55 18.18
C LEU A 115 -9.11 7.86 16.72
N LYS A 116 -8.47 8.85 16.12
CA LYS A 116 -8.67 9.21 14.69
C LYS A 116 -8.34 8.04 13.76
N LEU A 117 -7.22 7.36 13.98
CA LEU A 117 -6.81 6.21 13.17
C LEU A 117 -7.70 4.99 13.42
N ARG A 118 -8.15 4.77 14.66
CA ARG A 118 -9.12 3.70 14.98
C ARG A 118 -10.45 3.93 14.27
N ILE A 119 -10.97 5.16 14.29
CA ILE A 119 -12.19 5.53 13.55
C ILE A 119 -11.98 5.34 12.05
N ALA A 120 -10.86 5.80 11.49
CA ALA A 120 -10.56 5.64 10.08
C ALA A 120 -10.49 4.15 9.68
N ALA A 121 -9.85 3.30 10.49
CA ALA A 121 -9.78 1.85 10.27
C ALA A 121 -11.18 1.20 10.34
N ALA A 122 -11.99 1.58 11.31
CA ALA A 122 -13.37 1.09 11.47
C ALA A 122 -14.28 1.51 10.30
N LEU A 123 -14.12 2.72 9.78
CA LEU A 123 -14.82 3.20 8.59
C LEU A 123 -14.35 2.47 7.33
N ALA A 124 -13.03 2.31 7.14
CA ALA A 124 -12.45 1.58 6.02
C ALA A 124 -12.91 0.12 5.97
N ALA A 125 -13.09 -0.51 7.14
CA ALA A 125 -13.64 -1.87 7.26
C ALA A 125 -15.08 -1.99 6.76
N ARG A 126 -15.81 -0.87 6.61
CA ARG A 126 -17.21 -0.81 6.14
C ARG A 126 -17.30 0.01 4.84
N PRO A 127 -16.95 -0.55 3.67
CA PRO A 127 -16.79 0.20 2.42
C PRO A 127 -18.02 1.04 2.03
N ARG A 128 -19.24 0.53 2.28
CA ARG A 128 -20.49 1.26 1.98
C ARG A 128 -20.61 2.53 2.83
N LEU A 129 -20.34 2.43 4.13
CA LEU A 129 -20.36 3.56 5.05
C LEU A 129 -19.23 4.54 4.71
N PHE A 130 -18.04 4.04 4.42
CA PHE A 130 -16.90 4.86 4.01
C PHE A 130 -17.17 5.63 2.72
N ASN A 131 -17.78 5.01 1.71
CA ASN A 131 -18.22 5.68 0.50
C ASN A 131 -19.25 6.80 0.77
N LEU A 132 -20.16 6.57 1.71
CA LEU A 132 -21.16 7.57 2.09
C LEU A 132 -20.50 8.77 2.80
N THR A 133 -19.57 8.54 3.72
CA THR A 133 -18.83 9.61 4.42
C THR A 133 -17.96 10.45 3.48
N MET A 134 -17.55 9.90 2.33
CA MET A 134 -16.80 10.63 1.30
C MET A 134 -17.69 11.45 0.36
N LEU A 135 -19.01 11.30 0.42
CA LEU A 135 -19.94 12.00 -0.46
C LEU A 135 -19.88 13.54 -0.34
N PRO A 136 -19.88 14.14 0.87
CA PRO A 136 -19.78 15.60 1.00
C PRO A 136 -18.49 16.14 0.37
N MET A 137 -17.36 15.45 0.58
CA MET A 137 -16.07 15.84 0.01
C MET A 137 -16.09 15.80 -1.53
N ARG A 138 -16.75 14.78 -2.12
CA ARG A 138 -16.93 14.68 -3.57
C ARG A 138 -17.82 15.81 -4.11
N LEU A 139 -18.87 16.18 -3.39
CA LEU A 139 -19.77 17.30 -3.76
C LEU A 139 -19.05 18.64 -3.71
N LEU A 140 -18.35 18.95 -2.62
CA LEU A 140 -17.55 20.16 -2.47
C LEU A 140 -16.51 20.32 -3.57
N ARG A 141 -15.90 19.21 -3.98
CA ARG A 141 -14.98 19.20 -5.11
C ARG A 141 -15.67 19.47 -6.45
N ARG A 142 -16.86 18.87 -6.68
CA ARG A 142 -17.64 19.11 -7.89
C ARG A 142 -17.99 20.59 -8.06
N TRP A 143 -18.23 21.28 -6.95
CA TRP A 143 -18.54 22.72 -6.91
C TRP A 143 -17.29 23.62 -6.91
N GLY A 144 -16.08 23.05 -6.99
CA GLY A 144 -14.83 23.82 -7.02
C GLY A 144 -14.46 24.48 -5.68
N VAL A 145 -15.18 24.14 -4.59
CA VAL A 145 -14.93 24.70 -3.25
C VAL A 145 -13.66 24.14 -2.62
N LEU A 146 -13.34 22.88 -2.92
CA LEU A 146 -12.08 22.27 -2.47
C LEU A 146 -11.00 22.48 -3.53
N PRO A 147 -9.86 23.07 -3.15
CA PRO A 147 -8.74 23.23 -4.07
C PRO A 147 -8.25 21.89 -4.59
N HIS A 148 -7.76 21.85 -5.83
CA HIS A 148 -7.16 20.66 -6.47
C HIS A 148 -6.02 20.01 -5.67
N ARG A 149 -5.61 20.63 -4.57
CA ARG A 149 -4.58 20.16 -3.61
C ARG A 149 -4.93 18.88 -2.86
N PHE A 150 -6.20 18.51 -2.76
CA PHE A 150 -6.58 17.25 -2.13
C PHE A 150 -6.47 16.13 -3.17
N LEU A 151 -5.54 15.26 -2.99
CA LEU A 151 -5.18 13.90 -3.41
C LEU A 151 -5.97 13.20 -4.56
N PHE A 152 -6.97 13.85 -5.13
CA PHE A 152 -7.90 13.24 -6.05
C PHE A 152 -7.58 13.67 -7.49
N SER A 153 -7.01 12.80 -8.28
CA SER A 153 -6.89 12.99 -9.72
C SER A 153 -8.25 12.70 -10.38
N GLY A 154 -8.70 13.60 -11.26
CA GLY A 154 -9.88 13.38 -12.10
C GLY A 154 -11.20 13.96 -11.57
N ARG A 155 -12.22 13.99 -12.43
CA ARG A 155 -13.59 14.34 -12.06
C ARG A 155 -14.21 13.23 -11.23
N PRO A 156 -14.82 13.49 -10.08
CA PRO A 156 -15.41 12.43 -9.29
C PRO A 156 -16.53 11.74 -10.07
N ALA A 157 -16.41 10.45 -10.31
CA ALA A 157 -17.49 9.62 -10.84
C ALA A 157 -18.56 9.43 -9.77
N PHE A 158 -19.54 10.36 -9.70
CA PHE A 158 -20.57 10.34 -8.67
C PHE A 158 -21.58 9.22 -8.82
N ALA A 159 -21.85 8.83 -10.05
CA ALA A 159 -23.05 8.08 -10.37
C ALA A 159 -22.83 6.55 -10.45
N GLN A 160 -21.59 6.08 -10.60
CA GLN A 160 -21.36 4.68 -10.93
C GLN A 160 -20.28 4.06 -10.06
N SER A 161 -20.55 2.87 -9.51
CA SER A 161 -19.54 2.06 -8.82
C SER A 161 -18.64 1.36 -9.84
N THR A 162 -17.44 0.93 -9.41
CA THR A 162 -16.57 0.13 -10.27
C THR A 162 -17.26 -1.17 -10.73
N ALA A 163 -18.08 -1.79 -9.89
CA ALA A 163 -18.83 -3.00 -10.25
C ALA A 163 -19.85 -2.73 -11.38
N SER A 164 -20.61 -1.63 -11.28
CA SER A 164 -21.57 -1.26 -12.31
C SER A 164 -20.87 -0.87 -13.62
N TYR A 165 -19.74 -0.15 -13.52
CA TYR A 165 -18.93 0.25 -14.66
C TYR A 165 -18.33 -0.96 -15.40
N ALA A 166 -17.76 -1.90 -14.66
CA ALA A 166 -17.21 -3.13 -15.23
C ALA A 166 -18.29 -3.95 -15.94
N LYS A 167 -19.47 -4.12 -15.32
CA LYS A 167 -20.60 -4.82 -15.94
C LYS A 167 -20.99 -4.17 -17.28
N GLN A 168 -21.14 -2.86 -17.31
CA GLN A 168 -21.47 -2.12 -18.54
C GLN A 168 -20.44 -2.36 -19.65
N LEU A 169 -19.15 -2.22 -19.35
CA LEU A 169 -18.09 -2.43 -20.34
C LEU A 169 -17.97 -3.89 -20.80
N MET A 170 -18.18 -4.84 -19.90
CA MET A 170 -18.23 -6.27 -20.26
C MET A 170 -19.37 -6.59 -21.25
N GLU A 171 -20.55 -5.99 -21.07
CA GLU A 171 -21.67 -6.13 -21.99
C GLU A 171 -21.40 -5.50 -23.35
N GLN A 172 -20.70 -4.36 -23.39
CA GLN A 172 -20.36 -3.64 -24.61
C GLN A 172 -19.25 -4.31 -25.43
N HIS A 173 -18.18 -4.77 -24.78
CA HIS A 173 -16.97 -5.26 -25.46
C HIS A 173 -16.89 -6.78 -25.60
N ARG A 174 -17.56 -7.52 -24.69
CA ARG A 174 -17.61 -8.99 -24.68
C ARG A 174 -16.25 -9.67 -24.83
N PRO A 175 -15.26 -9.37 -23.97
CA PRO A 175 -13.96 -10.01 -24.03
C PRO A 175 -14.11 -11.53 -23.83
N THR A 176 -13.23 -12.31 -24.43
CA THR A 176 -13.29 -13.80 -24.44
C THR A 176 -12.06 -14.45 -23.81
N GLY A 177 -11.07 -13.68 -23.44
CA GLY A 177 -9.81 -14.13 -22.85
C GLY A 177 -9.94 -14.51 -21.36
N PRO A 178 -8.84 -14.47 -20.61
CA PRO A 178 -8.80 -14.86 -19.20
C PRO A 178 -9.82 -14.12 -18.35
N ARG A 179 -10.27 -14.78 -17.27
CA ARG A 179 -11.27 -14.25 -16.35
C ARG A 179 -10.60 -13.81 -15.06
N VAL A 180 -10.78 -12.57 -14.68
CA VAL A 180 -10.26 -12.07 -13.40
C VAL A 180 -11.34 -11.44 -12.55
N ALA A 181 -11.18 -11.53 -11.23
CA ALA A 181 -11.94 -10.71 -10.31
C ALA A 181 -11.09 -9.52 -9.86
N LEU A 182 -11.67 -8.32 -9.83
CA LEU A 182 -10.97 -7.11 -9.38
C LEU A 182 -11.32 -6.79 -7.93
N LEU A 183 -10.30 -6.70 -7.06
CA LEU A 183 -10.45 -6.07 -5.75
C LEU A 183 -10.50 -4.55 -5.93
N THR A 184 -11.65 -3.94 -5.64
CA THR A 184 -11.79 -2.47 -5.73
C THR A 184 -11.19 -1.75 -4.54
N GLY A 185 -11.03 -2.43 -3.40
CA GLY A 185 -10.50 -1.84 -2.17
C GLY A 185 -11.40 -0.77 -1.54
N CYS A 186 -11.13 -0.40 -0.30
CA CYS A 186 -11.91 0.62 0.41
C CYS A 186 -11.55 2.04 -0.06
N LEU A 187 -10.27 2.42 0.08
CA LEU A 187 -9.78 3.75 -0.28
C LEU A 187 -9.73 3.95 -1.80
N MET A 188 -9.38 2.92 -2.55
CA MET A 188 -9.37 2.96 -4.01
C MET A 188 -10.77 3.22 -4.56
N GLU A 189 -11.81 2.56 -4.06
CA GLU A 189 -13.19 2.78 -4.50
C GLU A 189 -13.76 4.12 -4.00
N ALA A 190 -13.40 4.55 -2.79
CA ALA A 190 -13.92 5.78 -2.22
C ALA A 190 -13.25 7.04 -2.78
N VAL A 191 -11.94 7.00 -3.01
CA VAL A 191 -11.08 8.17 -3.29
C VAL A 191 -10.44 8.11 -4.66
N PHE A 192 -9.95 6.94 -5.08
CA PHE A 192 -9.18 6.73 -6.31
C PHE A 192 -9.94 5.92 -7.36
N ARG A 193 -11.26 6.01 -7.40
CA ARG A 193 -12.13 5.21 -8.28
C ARG A 193 -11.75 5.30 -9.76
N GLU A 194 -11.22 6.43 -10.19
CA GLU A 194 -10.73 6.61 -11.57
C GLU A 194 -9.60 5.62 -11.92
N ILE A 195 -8.79 5.23 -10.94
CA ILE A 195 -7.75 4.20 -11.15
C ILE A 195 -8.42 2.83 -11.32
N ASN A 196 -9.47 2.53 -10.56
CA ASN A 196 -10.26 1.30 -10.75
C ASN A 196 -10.91 1.29 -12.14
N PHE A 197 -11.46 2.41 -12.60
CA PHE A 197 -12.05 2.53 -13.94
C PHE A 197 -10.99 2.34 -15.03
N ALA A 198 -9.82 2.95 -14.89
CA ALA A 198 -8.69 2.75 -15.79
C ALA A 198 -8.28 1.25 -15.81
N THR A 199 -8.23 0.61 -14.66
CA THR A 199 -7.93 -0.83 -14.54
C THR A 199 -8.93 -1.67 -15.34
N VAL A 200 -10.22 -1.40 -15.17
CA VAL A 200 -11.28 -2.11 -15.93
C VAL A 200 -11.13 -1.89 -17.42
N ARG A 201 -10.90 -0.64 -17.88
CA ARG A 201 -10.73 -0.35 -19.30
C ARG A 201 -9.53 -1.06 -19.91
N VAL A 202 -8.38 -0.98 -19.23
CA VAL A 202 -7.14 -1.62 -19.70
C VAL A 202 -7.30 -3.13 -19.78
N LEU A 203 -7.89 -3.76 -18.77
CA LEU A 203 -8.12 -5.21 -18.78
C LEU A 203 -9.04 -5.64 -19.94
N ILE A 204 -10.19 -4.97 -20.10
CA ILE A 204 -11.16 -5.31 -21.15
C ILE A 204 -10.59 -5.07 -22.54
N GLU A 205 -9.85 -3.97 -22.75
CA GLU A 205 -9.20 -3.68 -24.03
C GLU A 205 -8.16 -4.75 -24.41
N ASN A 206 -7.50 -5.35 -23.41
CA ASN A 206 -6.59 -6.47 -23.60
C ASN A 206 -7.30 -7.84 -23.54
N ASN A 207 -8.58 -7.87 -23.88
CA ASN A 207 -9.43 -9.07 -23.99
C ASN A 207 -9.60 -9.86 -22.69
N VAL A 208 -9.46 -9.25 -21.52
CA VAL A 208 -9.64 -9.89 -20.22
C VAL A 208 -11.07 -9.68 -19.70
N GLN A 209 -11.71 -10.76 -19.28
CA GLN A 209 -13.04 -10.72 -18.65
C GLN A 209 -12.91 -10.27 -17.18
N VAL A 210 -13.62 -9.20 -16.81
CA VAL A 210 -13.48 -8.56 -15.47
C VAL A 210 -14.74 -8.73 -14.65
N PHE A 211 -14.64 -9.43 -13.52
CA PHE A 211 -15.70 -9.60 -12.54
C PHE A 211 -15.41 -8.70 -11.31
N VAL A 212 -16.41 -7.97 -10.86
CA VAL A 212 -16.27 -7.10 -9.67
C VAL A 212 -17.37 -7.48 -8.68
N PRO A 213 -17.07 -8.31 -7.66
CA PRO A 213 -18.08 -8.69 -6.66
C PRO A 213 -18.56 -7.44 -5.89
N SER A 214 -19.87 -7.26 -5.81
CA SER A 214 -20.47 -6.12 -5.09
C SER A 214 -20.42 -6.26 -3.56
N ASN A 215 -20.14 -7.49 -3.08
CA ASN A 215 -20.07 -7.86 -1.67
C ASN A 215 -18.64 -7.97 -1.13
N GLN A 216 -17.64 -7.54 -1.88
CA GLN A 216 -16.26 -7.49 -1.38
C GLN A 216 -16.08 -6.41 -0.29
N GLY A 217 -15.08 -6.59 0.57
CA GLY A 217 -14.79 -5.71 1.71
C GLY A 217 -13.41 -5.06 1.64
N CYS A 218 -13.01 -4.45 2.76
CA CYS A 218 -11.65 -3.99 2.96
C CYS A 218 -10.68 -5.18 3.02
N CYS A 219 -9.48 -5.02 2.47
CA CYS A 219 -8.45 -6.07 2.52
C CYS A 219 -7.91 -6.35 3.94
N GLY A 220 -8.08 -5.42 4.89
CA GLY A 220 -7.58 -5.55 6.26
C GLY A 220 -6.18 -4.98 6.50
N ALA A 221 -5.44 -4.57 5.46
CA ALA A 221 -4.07 -4.09 5.62
C ALA A 221 -3.92 -2.94 6.64
N MET A 222 -4.90 -2.06 6.77
CA MET A 222 -4.86 -0.97 7.75
C MET A 222 -4.93 -1.50 9.18
N GLN A 223 -5.76 -2.50 9.45
CA GLN A 223 -5.85 -3.16 10.74
C GLN A 223 -4.55 -3.89 11.08
N GLU A 224 -3.95 -4.61 10.12
CA GLU A 224 -2.66 -5.28 10.28
C GLU A 224 -1.55 -4.28 10.66
N HIS A 225 -1.45 -3.18 9.93
CA HIS A 225 -0.44 -2.15 10.20
C HIS A 225 -0.62 -1.47 11.57
N LEU A 226 -1.85 -1.37 12.06
CA LEU A 226 -2.17 -0.77 13.36
C LEU A 226 -2.23 -1.79 14.52
N GLY A 227 -2.11 -3.08 14.25
CA GLY A 227 -2.26 -4.15 15.26
C GLY A 227 -3.67 -4.25 15.83
N LEU A 228 -4.71 -3.84 15.09
CA LEU A 228 -6.10 -3.83 15.55
C LEU A 228 -6.79 -5.17 15.31
N ASP A 229 -7.79 -5.45 16.15
CA ASP A 229 -8.67 -6.61 15.98
C ASP A 229 -9.54 -6.54 14.71
N GLY A 230 -10.16 -7.66 14.38
CA GLY A 230 -11.14 -7.74 13.29
C GLY A 230 -10.58 -8.11 11.93
N ILE A 231 -9.29 -8.46 11.86
CA ILE A 231 -8.61 -8.86 10.60
C ILE A 231 -9.24 -10.14 10.04
N ASP A 232 -9.47 -11.14 10.88
CA ASP A 232 -9.99 -12.44 10.44
C ASP A 232 -11.41 -12.31 9.88
N GLN A 233 -12.25 -11.46 10.47
CA GLN A 233 -13.59 -11.18 9.95
C GLN A 233 -13.53 -10.55 8.55
N LEU A 234 -12.55 -9.66 8.29
CA LEU A 234 -12.34 -9.06 6.98
C LEU A 234 -11.80 -10.07 5.96
N ARG A 235 -10.87 -10.93 6.38
CA ARG A 235 -10.35 -12.03 5.56
C ARG A 235 -11.46 -13.00 5.17
N ASP A 236 -12.26 -13.46 6.13
CA ASP A 236 -13.38 -14.37 5.89
C ASP A 236 -14.47 -13.75 5.02
N HIS A 237 -14.73 -12.45 5.20
CA HIS A 237 -15.67 -11.73 4.35
C HIS A 237 -15.21 -11.73 2.88
N ASN A 238 -13.94 -11.40 2.62
CA ASN A 238 -13.38 -11.42 1.28
C ASN A 238 -13.27 -12.84 0.73
N ARG A 239 -12.88 -13.83 1.56
CA ARG A 239 -12.87 -15.24 1.16
C ARG A 239 -14.25 -15.66 0.60
N ARG A 240 -15.33 -15.34 1.31
CA ARG A 240 -16.70 -15.62 0.82
C ARG A 240 -17.06 -14.86 -0.46
N ALA A 241 -16.51 -13.67 -0.67
CA ALA A 241 -16.81 -12.87 -1.85
C ALA A 241 -16.12 -13.36 -3.12
N PHE A 242 -14.94 -13.96 -3.01
CA PHE A 242 -14.11 -14.31 -4.17
C PHE A 242 -14.06 -15.80 -4.48
N ARG A 243 -14.10 -16.70 -3.48
CA ARG A 243 -13.87 -18.17 -3.67
C ARG A 243 -14.82 -18.86 -4.64
N SER A 244 -16.05 -18.36 -4.78
CA SER A 244 -17.08 -18.98 -5.63
C SER A 244 -17.10 -18.44 -7.06
N LEU A 245 -16.22 -17.51 -7.39
CA LEU A 245 -16.18 -16.92 -8.72
C LEU A 245 -15.42 -17.83 -9.69
N PRO A 246 -15.91 -17.99 -10.92
CA PRO A 246 -15.24 -18.79 -11.94
C PRO A 246 -14.13 -17.95 -12.61
N VAL A 247 -13.09 -17.62 -11.87
CA VAL A 247 -12.00 -16.74 -12.32
C VAL A 247 -10.65 -17.44 -12.20
N ASP A 248 -9.72 -17.05 -13.06
CA ASP A 248 -8.36 -17.59 -13.10
C ASP A 248 -7.46 -16.91 -12.04
N ALA A 249 -7.77 -15.66 -11.68
CA ALA A 249 -7.06 -14.92 -10.63
C ALA A 249 -7.94 -13.80 -10.05
N VAL A 250 -7.60 -13.35 -8.83
CA VAL A 250 -8.03 -12.06 -8.29
C VAL A 250 -6.91 -11.05 -8.52
N VAL A 251 -7.22 -9.94 -9.18
CA VAL A 251 -6.25 -8.88 -9.46
C VAL A 251 -6.46 -7.68 -8.57
N CYS A 252 -5.36 -7.05 -8.17
CA CYS A 252 -5.33 -5.85 -7.35
C CYS A 252 -4.49 -4.77 -8.01
N ASN A 253 -4.95 -3.53 -7.96
CA ASN A 253 -4.19 -2.34 -8.40
C ASN A 253 -3.60 -1.57 -7.21
N SER A 254 -3.34 -2.26 -6.11
CA SER A 254 -2.72 -1.73 -4.89
C SER A 254 -1.94 -2.84 -4.21
N SER A 255 -0.63 -2.74 -4.22
CA SER A 255 0.26 -3.80 -3.74
C SER A 255 0.04 -4.18 -2.26
N GLY A 256 -0.23 -3.21 -1.39
CA GLY A 256 -0.54 -3.49 0.02
C GLY A 256 -1.86 -4.24 0.19
N CYS A 257 -2.89 -3.89 -0.60
CA CYS A 257 -4.16 -4.60 -0.59
C CYS A 257 -4.01 -6.02 -1.18
N GLY A 258 -3.21 -6.17 -2.24
CA GLY A 258 -2.93 -7.48 -2.85
C GLY A 258 -2.23 -8.42 -1.87
N LEU A 259 -1.23 -7.91 -1.13
CA LEU A 259 -0.53 -8.68 -0.10
C LEU A 259 -1.49 -9.17 1.00
N ALA A 260 -2.31 -8.27 1.55
CA ALA A 260 -3.27 -8.63 2.61
C ALA A 260 -4.36 -9.59 2.13
N LEU A 261 -4.87 -9.40 0.89
CA LEU A 261 -5.85 -10.30 0.31
C LEU A 261 -5.25 -11.67 -0.02
N GLY A 262 -3.97 -11.71 -0.45
CA GLY A 262 -3.25 -12.96 -0.73
C GLY A 262 -3.23 -13.88 0.49
N LYS A 263 -3.02 -13.33 1.68
CA LYS A 263 -3.11 -14.10 2.95
C LYS A 263 -4.51 -14.67 3.21
N ALA A 264 -5.56 -13.99 2.73
CA ALA A 264 -6.93 -14.44 2.91
C ALA A 264 -7.36 -15.54 1.92
N LEU A 265 -6.76 -15.58 0.72
CA LEU A 265 -7.16 -16.41 -0.41
C LEU A 265 -6.08 -17.43 -0.83
N SER A 266 -5.01 -17.61 -0.05
CA SER A 266 -3.81 -18.38 -0.41
C SER A 266 -4.08 -19.77 -1.00
N ASP A 267 -5.14 -20.44 -0.52
CA ASP A 267 -5.46 -21.82 -0.86
C ASP A 267 -6.63 -21.96 -1.86
N GLU A 268 -7.19 -20.85 -2.32
CA GLU A 268 -8.44 -20.89 -3.10
C GLU A 268 -8.26 -20.34 -4.53
N VAL A 269 -7.75 -19.13 -4.67
CA VAL A 269 -7.54 -18.47 -5.96
C VAL A 269 -6.32 -17.54 -5.88
N PRO A 270 -5.43 -17.55 -6.88
CA PRO A 270 -4.23 -16.71 -6.85
C PRO A 270 -4.60 -15.22 -6.84
N VAL A 271 -3.97 -14.47 -5.94
CA VAL A 271 -4.06 -13.01 -5.89
C VAL A 271 -2.81 -12.42 -6.53
N ARG A 272 -2.98 -11.56 -7.52
CA ARG A 272 -1.89 -10.99 -8.31
C ARG A 272 -1.98 -9.46 -8.40
N ASP A 273 -0.85 -8.80 -8.50
CA ASP A 273 -0.85 -7.40 -8.95
C ASP A 273 -1.34 -7.33 -10.41
N VAL A 274 -2.16 -6.34 -10.72
CA VAL A 274 -2.76 -6.21 -12.05
C VAL A 274 -1.72 -6.01 -13.16
N LEU A 275 -0.60 -5.35 -12.84
CA LEU A 275 0.47 -5.12 -13.82
C LEU A 275 1.30 -6.39 -14.05
N ASP A 276 1.50 -7.19 -13.00
CA ASP A 276 2.12 -8.50 -13.11
C ASP A 276 1.26 -9.44 -13.97
N PHE A 277 -0.04 -9.50 -13.71
CA PHE A 277 -0.97 -10.26 -14.53
C PHE A 277 -0.97 -9.81 -16.00
N LEU A 278 -1.00 -8.50 -16.26
CA LEU A 278 -0.97 -7.93 -17.61
C LEU A 278 0.34 -8.23 -18.33
N GLY A 279 1.45 -8.40 -17.63
CA GLY A 279 2.75 -8.74 -18.23
C GLY A 279 2.77 -10.08 -18.98
N GLU A 280 1.84 -10.96 -18.69
CA GLU A 280 1.66 -12.27 -19.34
C GLU A 280 0.64 -12.24 -20.49
N GLN A 281 -0.02 -11.09 -20.71
CA GLN A 281 -1.03 -10.95 -21.74
C GLN A 281 -0.46 -10.24 -22.97
N PRO A 282 -1.03 -10.50 -24.18
CA PRO A 282 -0.77 -9.66 -25.33
C PRO A 282 -1.34 -8.26 -25.09
N LEU A 283 -0.46 -7.25 -25.08
CA LEU A 283 -0.84 -5.88 -24.73
C LEU A 283 -1.04 -5.00 -25.95
N VAL A 284 -2.12 -4.23 -25.93
CA VAL A 284 -2.32 -3.15 -26.90
C VAL A 284 -1.27 -2.08 -26.68
N GLN A 285 -0.44 -1.86 -27.71
CA GLN A 285 0.63 -0.86 -27.67
C GLN A 285 0.07 0.53 -27.86
N ARG A 286 0.48 1.49 -27.01
CA ARG A 286 0.16 2.90 -27.16
C ARG A 286 1.20 3.58 -28.03
N ASN A 287 0.76 4.27 -29.06
CA ASN A 287 1.59 5.18 -29.81
C ASN A 287 1.34 6.60 -29.28
N ARG A 288 2.06 6.97 -28.23
CA ARG A 288 1.97 8.31 -27.64
C ARG A 288 3.15 9.12 -28.15
N ALA A 289 2.87 10.08 -29.05
CA ALA A 289 3.85 11.10 -29.42
C ALA A 289 4.14 11.92 -28.14
N ILE A 290 5.31 11.71 -27.56
CA ILE A 290 5.66 12.24 -26.26
C ILE A 290 6.16 13.65 -26.43
N ASN A 291 5.46 14.63 -25.87
CA ASN A 291 5.94 16.00 -25.72
C ASN A 291 7.05 16.07 -24.64
N GLY A 292 8.14 15.31 -24.80
CA GLY A 292 9.29 15.35 -23.91
C GLY A 292 9.10 14.82 -22.48
N ALA A 293 7.91 14.33 -22.11
CA ALA A 293 7.67 13.86 -20.72
C ALA A 293 8.50 12.61 -20.42
N ARG A 294 9.25 12.66 -19.31
CA ARG A 294 10.03 11.55 -18.78
C ARG A 294 9.25 10.85 -17.67
N VAL A 295 9.13 9.52 -17.74
CA VAL A 295 8.45 8.73 -16.73
C VAL A 295 9.49 8.02 -15.86
N TYR A 296 9.52 8.38 -14.57
CA TYR A 296 10.26 7.64 -13.54
C TYR A 296 9.32 6.64 -12.88
N VAL A 297 9.70 5.36 -12.88
CA VAL A 297 8.91 4.28 -12.31
C VAL A 297 9.42 3.95 -10.91
N ASP A 298 8.55 4.10 -9.91
CA ASP A 298 8.77 3.73 -8.52
C ASP A 298 8.07 2.42 -8.19
N LEU A 299 8.80 1.47 -7.60
CA LEU A 299 8.30 0.13 -7.31
C LEU A 299 7.84 0.05 -5.86
N PRO A 300 6.55 -0.21 -5.59
CA PRO A 300 6.06 -0.35 -4.22
C PRO A 300 6.74 -1.49 -3.47
N CYS A 301 7.18 -1.23 -2.23
CA CYS A 301 7.84 -2.24 -1.41
C CYS A 301 7.02 -3.53 -1.23
N HIS A 302 5.69 -3.42 -1.02
CA HIS A 302 4.81 -4.59 -0.89
C HIS A 302 4.64 -5.36 -2.21
N LEU A 303 4.88 -4.75 -3.37
CA LEU A 303 4.96 -5.48 -4.64
C LEU A 303 6.23 -6.35 -4.67
N ILE A 304 7.38 -5.70 -4.41
CA ILE A 304 8.70 -6.33 -4.55
C ILE A 304 8.98 -7.33 -3.44
N HIS A 305 8.80 -6.90 -2.19
CA HIS A 305 9.20 -7.68 -1.01
C HIS A 305 8.07 -8.52 -0.44
N GLY A 306 6.83 -8.03 -0.47
CA GLY A 306 5.66 -8.73 0.07
C GLY A 306 5.10 -9.77 -0.91
N GLN A 307 4.77 -9.37 -2.12
CA GLN A 307 4.25 -10.28 -3.16
C GLN A 307 5.36 -10.99 -3.94
N LYS A 308 6.64 -10.63 -3.70
CA LYS A 308 7.82 -11.23 -4.34
C LYS A 308 7.81 -11.13 -5.88
N VAL A 309 7.18 -10.09 -6.42
CA VAL A 309 7.20 -9.77 -7.85
C VAL A 309 8.50 -9.04 -8.17
N ALA A 310 9.25 -9.50 -9.16
CA ALA A 310 10.57 -8.94 -9.48
C ALA A 310 10.55 -7.45 -9.86
N GLY A 311 9.42 -6.98 -10.36
CA GLY A 311 9.16 -5.59 -10.77
C GLY A 311 7.95 -5.51 -11.68
N ILE A 312 7.60 -4.31 -12.11
CA ILE A 312 6.59 -4.16 -13.16
C ILE A 312 7.19 -4.69 -14.48
N PRO A 313 6.51 -5.61 -15.18
CA PRO A 313 7.04 -6.20 -16.40
C PRO A 313 7.39 -5.13 -17.46
N LYS A 314 8.52 -5.32 -18.11
CA LYS A 314 8.99 -4.39 -19.17
C LYS A 314 7.97 -4.24 -20.29
N SER A 315 7.31 -5.33 -20.70
CA SER A 315 6.23 -5.33 -21.69
C SER A 315 5.09 -4.38 -21.35
N VAL A 316 4.73 -4.30 -20.06
CA VAL A 316 3.69 -3.39 -19.55
C VAL A 316 4.15 -1.93 -19.63
N LEU A 317 5.38 -1.66 -19.26
CA LEU A 317 5.94 -0.30 -19.29
C LEU A 317 6.12 0.18 -20.74
N ASP A 318 6.64 -0.67 -21.63
CA ASP A 318 6.77 -0.36 -23.04
C ASP A 318 5.42 -0.10 -23.71
N ALA A 319 4.39 -0.87 -23.34
CA ALA A 319 3.03 -0.70 -23.86
C ALA A 319 2.40 0.66 -23.50
N THR A 320 2.93 1.39 -22.52
CA THR A 320 2.48 2.75 -22.21
C THR A 320 2.77 3.75 -23.34
N GLY A 321 3.77 3.47 -24.17
CA GLY A 321 4.25 4.36 -25.24
C GLY A 321 5.05 5.56 -24.72
N PHE A 322 5.33 5.64 -23.42
CA PHE A 322 6.17 6.68 -22.83
C PHE A 322 7.65 6.28 -22.78
N ARG A 323 8.53 7.27 -22.79
CA ARG A 323 9.94 7.06 -22.44
C ARG A 323 10.03 6.91 -20.91
N TRP A 324 10.39 5.73 -20.45
CA TRP A 324 10.44 5.42 -19.02
C TRP A 324 11.81 4.92 -18.58
N GLU A 325 12.09 5.10 -17.31
CA GLU A 325 13.22 4.53 -16.58
C GLU A 325 12.84 4.24 -15.14
N LEU A 326 13.53 3.33 -14.48
CA LEU A 326 13.35 3.15 -13.03
C LEU A 326 13.86 4.38 -12.30
N ALA A 327 13.11 4.85 -11.32
CA ALA A 327 13.59 5.89 -10.43
C ALA A 327 14.87 5.43 -9.72
N PRO A 328 15.84 6.30 -9.46
CA PRO A 328 16.92 5.97 -8.53
C PRO A 328 16.34 5.43 -7.23
N GLN A 329 16.91 4.34 -6.70
CA GLN A 329 16.40 3.68 -5.49
C GLN A 329 14.93 3.26 -5.60
N ALA A 330 14.47 2.86 -6.80
CA ALA A 330 13.08 2.50 -7.06
C ALA A 330 12.54 1.42 -6.11
N ARG A 331 13.40 0.53 -5.62
CA ARG A 331 13.04 -0.58 -4.71
C ARG A 331 12.98 -0.17 -3.24
N ASP A 332 13.47 1.00 -2.87
CA ASP A 332 13.47 1.48 -1.49
C ASP A 332 12.05 1.91 -1.09
N CYS A 333 11.78 1.86 0.21
CA CYS A 333 10.49 2.30 0.74
C CYS A 333 10.30 3.81 0.54
N CYS A 334 9.09 4.23 0.19
CA CYS A 334 8.71 5.65 0.10
C CYS A 334 8.40 6.31 1.46
N GLY A 335 8.44 5.53 2.55
CA GLY A 335 8.12 6.02 3.89
C GLY A 335 6.63 6.02 4.25
N SER A 336 5.74 5.62 3.34
CA SER A 336 4.29 5.64 3.63
C SER A 336 3.85 4.56 4.61
N GLY A 337 4.32 3.29 4.45
CA GLY A 337 4.05 2.15 5.33
C GLY A 337 2.56 1.97 5.68
N GLY A 338 1.66 2.11 4.71
CA GLY A 338 0.22 2.05 4.94
C GLY A 338 -0.29 3.26 5.71
N VAL A 339 -0.12 3.28 7.01
CA VAL A 339 -0.51 4.36 7.93
C VAL A 339 0.68 4.90 8.73
N TYR A 340 1.88 4.42 8.47
CA TYR A 340 3.09 4.80 9.18
C TYR A 340 3.35 6.31 9.09
N ASN A 341 3.16 6.92 7.92
CA ASN A 341 3.30 8.36 7.73
C ASN A 341 2.33 9.22 8.54
N LEU A 342 1.25 8.63 9.07
CA LEU A 342 0.32 9.28 9.99
C LEU A 342 0.71 9.07 11.46
N GLN A 343 1.47 8.03 11.75
CA GLN A 343 1.96 7.72 13.11
C GLN A 343 3.36 8.29 13.38
N GLN A 344 4.21 8.32 12.35
CA GLN A 344 5.61 8.74 12.38
C GLN A 344 5.89 9.71 11.22
N PRO A 345 5.26 10.90 11.21
CA PRO A 345 5.31 11.82 10.07
C PRO A 345 6.74 12.30 9.76
N ASP A 346 7.54 12.57 10.78
CA ASP A 346 8.89 13.09 10.61
C ASP A 346 9.82 12.05 9.97
N ASN A 347 9.82 10.82 10.49
CA ASN A 347 10.58 9.71 9.93
C ASN A 347 10.13 9.39 8.49
N ALA A 348 8.81 9.39 8.24
CA ALA A 348 8.25 9.15 6.92
C ALA A 348 8.70 10.22 5.91
N GLN A 349 8.79 11.46 6.36
CA GLN A 349 9.23 12.59 5.54
C GLN A 349 10.73 12.52 5.24
N GLU A 350 11.55 12.11 6.20
CA GLU A 350 12.98 11.95 6.00
C GLU A 350 13.31 10.78 5.05
N ILE A 351 12.60 9.65 5.17
CA ILE A 351 12.69 8.54 4.20
C ILE A 351 12.34 9.04 2.79
N LEU A 352 11.24 9.79 2.66
CA LEU A 352 10.82 10.35 1.38
C LEU A 352 11.85 11.35 0.83
N ALA A 353 12.45 12.20 1.68
CA ALA A 353 13.45 13.19 1.29
C ALA A 353 14.65 12.51 0.61
N ARG A 354 15.18 11.46 1.20
CA ARG A 354 16.28 10.67 0.62
C ARG A 354 15.90 10.10 -0.75
N LYS A 355 14.71 9.50 -0.84
CA LYS A 355 14.24 8.84 -2.05
C LYS A 355 13.87 9.83 -3.16
N SER A 356 13.40 11.04 -2.83
CA SER A 356 12.95 12.05 -3.80
C SER A 356 14.02 13.02 -4.28
N ALA A 357 15.22 12.96 -3.71
CA ALA A 357 16.30 13.91 -3.98
C ALA A 357 16.65 14.03 -5.49
N PHE A 358 16.56 12.92 -6.24
CA PHE A 358 16.86 12.91 -7.68
C PHE A 358 15.90 13.79 -8.51
N LEU A 359 14.67 13.99 -8.05
CA LEU A 359 13.70 14.83 -8.76
C LEU A 359 14.15 16.29 -8.82
N ASN A 360 14.90 16.75 -7.84
CA ASN A 360 15.45 18.12 -7.86
C ASN A 360 16.59 18.30 -8.88
N ALA A 361 17.22 17.20 -9.31
CA ALA A 361 18.25 17.20 -10.34
C ALA A 361 17.68 16.98 -11.75
N ALA A 362 16.44 16.57 -11.87
CA ALA A 362 15.75 16.32 -13.15
C ALA A 362 15.32 17.66 -13.76
N ALA A 363 16.24 18.39 -14.41
CA ALA A 363 15.96 19.71 -15.01
C ALA A 363 15.36 19.57 -16.42
N GLY A 364 14.37 20.40 -16.75
CA GLY A 364 13.99 20.78 -18.11
C GLY A 364 12.74 20.12 -18.69
N ASP A 365 12.50 18.85 -18.49
CA ASP A 365 11.36 18.12 -19.05
C ASP A 365 10.23 17.92 -18.05
N PRO A 366 8.96 17.84 -18.47
CA PRO A 366 7.88 17.41 -17.61
C PRO A 366 8.16 16.02 -17.03
N VAL A 367 8.11 15.88 -15.71
CA VAL A 367 8.37 14.61 -15.03
C VAL A 367 7.06 13.98 -14.58
N ILE A 368 6.88 12.71 -14.93
CA ILE A 368 5.84 11.85 -14.35
C ILE A 368 6.52 10.83 -13.43
N LEU A 369 6.12 10.79 -12.18
CA LEU A 369 6.45 9.70 -11.27
C LEU A 369 5.31 8.68 -11.28
N ALA A 370 5.60 7.48 -11.74
CA ALA A 370 4.61 6.41 -11.85
C ALA A 370 4.87 5.32 -10.81
N THR A 371 3.82 4.94 -10.08
CA THR A 371 3.88 3.83 -9.11
C THR A 371 2.60 3.00 -9.17
N SER A 372 2.59 1.77 -8.65
CA SER A 372 1.42 0.88 -8.69
C SER A 372 0.72 0.74 -7.33
N ASN A 373 0.85 1.74 -6.45
CA ASN A 373 0.19 1.72 -5.15
C ASN A 373 -0.30 3.11 -4.75
N HIS A 374 -1.59 3.24 -4.47
CA HIS A 374 -2.20 4.53 -4.11
C HIS A 374 -1.59 5.18 -2.86
N VAL A 375 -1.14 4.37 -1.88
CA VAL A 375 -0.51 4.89 -0.65
C VAL A 375 0.86 5.50 -0.96
N CYS A 376 1.63 4.88 -1.88
CA CYS A 376 2.86 5.45 -2.40
C CYS A 376 2.59 6.73 -3.20
N MET A 377 1.51 6.76 -4.03
CA MET A 377 1.09 7.98 -4.73
C MET A 377 0.81 9.13 -3.76
N MET A 378 0.11 8.84 -2.64
CA MET A 378 -0.15 9.84 -1.60
C MET A 378 1.15 10.38 -1.00
N GLN A 379 2.10 9.50 -0.72
CA GLN A 379 3.39 9.86 -0.14
C GLN A 379 4.23 10.72 -1.11
N TRP A 380 4.32 10.34 -2.38
CA TRP A 380 5.00 11.11 -3.41
C TRP A 380 4.36 12.49 -3.62
N ASN A 381 3.04 12.59 -3.60
CA ASN A 381 2.34 13.88 -3.65
C ASN A 381 2.66 14.77 -2.43
N SER A 382 3.03 14.18 -1.29
CA SER A 382 3.44 14.97 -0.11
C SER A 382 4.81 15.62 -0.28
N ALA A 383 5.71 15.04 -1.09
CA ALA A 383 7.05 15.59 -1.34
C ALA A 383 7.01 17.00 -1.95
N HIS A 384 6.05 17.25 -2.83
CA HIS A 384 5.87 18.60 -3.40
C HIS A 384 5.28 19.57 -2.37
N LYS A 385 4.29 19.13 -1.59
CA LYS A 385 3.63 19.96 -0.58
C LYS A 385 4.56 20.37 0.57
N SER A 386 5.48 19.49 0.94
CA SER A 386 6.46 19.74 2.00
C SER A 386 7.71 20.52 1.52
N GLY A 387 7.79 20.82 0.22
CA GLY A 387 8.94 21.51 -0.36
C GLY A 387 10.20 20.65 -0.54
N LEU A 388 10.12 19.33 -0.33
CA LEU A 388 11.22 18.40 -0.57
C LEU A 388 11.61 18.36 -2.05
N VAL A 389 10.62 18.45 -2.93
CA VAL A 389 10.81 18.53 -4.38
C VAL A 389 10.33 19.90 -4.86
N LYS A 390 11.26 20.68 -5.41
CA LYS A 390 11.01 22.04 -5.93
C LYS A 390 10.54 22.04 -7.38
N GLN A 391 10.97 21.03 -8.15
CA GLN A 391 10.58 20.87 -9.55
C GLN A 391 9.13 20.36 -9.64
N PRO A 392 8.33 20.86 -10.60
CA PRO A 392 7.00 20.35 -10.84
C PRO A 392 7.07 18.91 -11.39
N PHE A 393 6.30 18.01 -10.81
CA PHE A 393 6.14 16.65 -11.30
C PHE A 393 4.71 16.17 -11.06
N GLN A 394 4.28 15.17 -11.83
CA GLN A 394 2.97 14.54 -11.67
C GLN A 394 3.14 13.14 -11.12
N VAL A 395 2.28 12.75 -10.18
CA VAL A 395 2.21 11.39 -9.68
C VAL A 395 1.06 10.66 -10.37
N ARG A 396 1.35 9.52 -11.01
CA ARG A 396 0.38 8.69 -11.72
C ARG A 396 0.45 7.24 -11.26
N HIS A 397 -0.67 6.55 -11.31
CA HIS A 397 -0.66 5.10 -11.24
C HIS A 397 -0.24 4.53 -12.61
N VAL A 398 0.63 3.50 -12.63
CA VAL A 398 1.12 2.92 -13.90
C VAL A 398 -0.03 2.49 -14.81
N ILE A 399 -1.11 1.95 -14.24
CA ILE A 399 -2.30 1.54 -15.00
C ILE A 399 -2.95 2.71 -15.74
N GLN A 400 -2.85 3.94 -15.23
CA GLN A 400 -3.38 5.14 -15.92
C GLN A 400 -2.54 5.48 -17.15
N LEU A 401 -1.27 5.11 -17.18
CA LEU A 401 -0.44 5.30 -18.37
C LEU A 401 -0.81 4.34 -19.52
N LEU A 402 -1.46 3.24 -19.21
CA LEU A 402 -2.01 2.27 -20.17
C LEU A 402 -3.45 2.61 -20.59
N ASP A 403 -4.13 3.50 -19.88
CA ASP A 403 -5.55 3.78 -20.08
C ASP A 403 -5.84 4.38 -21.46
N PRO A 404 -6.76 3.79 -22.26
CA PRO A 404 -7.15 4.33 -23.57
C PRO A 404 -7.72 5.75 -23.51
N GLN A 405 -8.33 6.13 -22.39
CA GLN A 405 -8.92 7.45 -22.19
C GLN A 405 -7.94 8.50 -21.63
N GLN A 406 -6.71 8.09 -21.30
CA GLN A 406 -5.69 9.03 -20.86
C GLN A 406 -5.25 9.90 -22.06
N PRO A 407 -5.29 11.25 -21.95
CA PRO A 407 -4.78 12.13 -22.98
C PRO A 407 -3.31 11.82 -23.30
N ALA A 408 -2.95 11.88 -24.56
CA ALA A 408 -1.56 11.67 -25.02
C ALA A 408 -0.59 12.76 -24.51
N CYS A 409 -1.13 13.92 -24.12
CA CYS A 409 -0.37 15.10 -23.66
C CYS A 409 -0.70 15.42 -22.22
N VAL A 410 0.28 15.92 -21.48
CA VAL A 410 0.05 16.67 -20.23
C VAL A 410 -0.56 18.00 -20.65
N GLU A 411 -1.89 18.13 -20.58
CA GLU A 411 -2.58 19.36 -20.98
C GLU A 411 -2.08 20.58 -20.18
N GLU A 412 -2.01 21.73 -20.85
CA GLU A 412 -1.65 23.00 -20.18
C GLU A 412 -2.60 23.40 -19.06
N SER A 413 -3.86 22.94 -19.11
CA SER A 413 -4.83 23.09 -18.03
C SER A 413 -4.43 22.33 -16.75
N GLU A 414 -3.75 21.19 -16.88
CA GLU A 414 -3.13 20.49 -15.74
C GLU A 414 -1.82 21.15 -15.29
N LYS A 415 -1.10 21.80 -16.21
CA LYS A 415 0.03 22.69 -15.85
C LYS A 415 -0.44 23.86 -14.98
N ALA A 416 -1.57 24.48 -15.31
CA ALA A 416 -2.14 25.56 -14.51
C ALA A 416 -2.53 25.10 -13.10
N ALA A 417 -3.02 23.87 -12.92
CA ALA A 417 -3.31 23.30 -11.59
C ALA A 417 -2.07 23.03 -10.74
N ILE A 418 -0.90 22.84 -11.37
CA ILE A 418 0.40 22.68 -10.72
C ILE A 418 1.03 24.06 -10.42
N TRP A 419 0.81 25.05 -11.30
CA TRP A 419 1.47 26.37 -11.26
C TRP A 419 0.78 27.44 -10.40
N VAL A 420 -0.43 27.26 -9.91
CA VAL A 420 -1.17 28.29 -9.14
C VAL A 420 -0.63 28.55 -7.72
N HIS A 421 0.59 28.13 -7.39
CA HIS A 421 1.17 28.28 -6.06
C HIS A 421 2.51 29.00 -5.98
N GLN A 422 2.80 29.85 -6.96
CA GLN A 422 3.82 30.88 -6.77
C GLN A 422 3.17 32.27 -6.56
N LYS A 423 2.35 32.43 -5.53
CA LYS A 423 2.06 33.74 -4.91
C LYS A 423 1.63 33.52 -3.47
#